data_771f497c403fe715f635e569102bacb1
#
_entry.id   771f497c403fe715f635e569102bacb1
#
_cell.length_a   1.000
_cell.length_b   1.000
_cell.length_c   1.000
_cell.angle_alpha   90.00
_cell.angle_beta   90.00
_cell.angle_gamma   90.00
#
_symmetry.space_group_name_H-M   'P 1'
#
loop_
_entity.id
_entity.type
_entity.pdbx_description
1 polymer ?
#
loop_
_entity_poly.entity_id
_entity_poly.type
_entity_poly.pdbx_seq_one_letter_code
_entity_poly.pdbx_strand_id
1 'polypeptide(L)'
;MKEPSIQASNADREAPRDAVTGLPAIETVRGRLEDWLAQAAEGGEPARVHALLLGLRRFDAVNLAYGASAGDAALAEVAGRICRFAEHELDGPWLVARGGGGNFLLAANEACSRERWQLFAEQLADLVAQAIPAAAGSLRLSPRLALLRGLADEGVESILDRLSHTLGSRRLQGGRIAWVDGEAVPPGRTAAQL
;
A
#
# COMPACT_ATOMS: atom_id res chain seq x y z
N MET A 1 -18.41 16.56 13.01
CA MET A 1 -16.96 16.77 13.18
C MET A 1 -16.35 15.43 13.54
N LYS A 2 -15.71 14.76 12.56
CA LYS A 2 -14.98 13.51 12.81
C LYS A 2 -13.66 13.89 13.46
N GLU A 3 -13.46 13.53 14.71
CA GLU A 3 -12.12 13.58 15.28
C GLU A 3 -11.24 12.59 14.52
N PRO A 4 -10.03 13.00 14.15
CA PRO A 4 -9.10 12.05 13.55
C PRO A 4 -8.74 11.00 14.60
N SER A 5 -9.23 9.80 14.43
CA SER A 5 -8.85 8.65 15.26
C SER A 5 -7.43 8.21 14.93
N ILE A 6 -6.49 9.12 15.06
CA ILE A 6 -5.07 8.79 15.11
C ILE A 6 -4.74 8.49 16.56
N GLN A 7 -5.14 7.33 17.02
CA GLN A 7 -4.51 6.75 18.20
C GLN A 7 -3.25 6.01 17.74
N ALA A 8 -2.27 6.79 17.29
CA ALA A 8 -0.92 6.31 17.29
C ALA A 8 -0.55 6.07 18.75
N SER A 9 -0.17 4.85 19.10
CA SER A 9 0.36 4.57 20.43
C SER A 9 1.57 5.49 20.68
N ASN A 10 1.88 5.83 21.93
CA ASN A 10 3.04 6.65 22.24
C ASN A 10 4.34 6.06 21.65
N ALA A 11 4.43 4.73 21.55
CA ALA A 11 5.54 4.03 20.91
C ALA A 11 5.66 4.36 19.41
N ASP A 12 4.56 4.55 18.70
CA ASP A 12 4.57 4.92 17.28
C ASP A 12 5.01 6.39 17.06
N ARG A 13 4.84 7.25 18.06
CA ARG A 13 5.27 8.65 17.99
C ARG A 13 6.76 8.83 18.20
N GLU A 14 7.38 7.93 18.96
CA GLU A 14 8.83 7.95 19.26
C GLU A 14 9.65 7.11 18.29
N ALA A 15 9.00 6.28 17.45
CA ALA A 15 9.69 5.44 16.48
C ALA A 15 10.35 6.28 15.39
N PRO A 16 11.57 5.89 14.92
CA PRO A 16 12.24 6.59 13.85
C PRO A 16 11.40 6.57 12.57
N ARG A 17 11.25 7.76 11.97
CA ARG A 17 10.56 7.94 10.70
C ARG A 17 11.56 8.14 9.58
N ASP A 18 11.17 7.71 8.39
CA ASP A 18 11.94 7.95 7.18
C ASP A 18 12.09 9.46 6.92
N ALA A 19 13.33 9.93 6.78
CA ALA A 19 13.63 11.35 6.62
C ALA A 19 13.07 11.95 5.33
N VAL A 20 12.89 11.13 4.29
CA VAL A 20 12.39 11.57 2.98
C VAL A 20 10.87 11.71 2.97
N THR A 21 10.16 10.73 3.50
CA THR A 21 8.69 10.65 3.41
C THR A 21 7.96 10.99 4.71
N GLY A 22 8.66 10.95 5.84
CA GLY A 22 8.06 11.10 7.16
C GLY A 22 7.26 9.87 7.63
N LEU A 23 7.25 8.79 6.85
CA LEU A 23 6.54 7.56 7.17
C LEU A 23 7.37 6.67 8.10
N PRO A 24 6.71 5.86 8.95
CA PRO A 24 7.39 4.79 9.67
C PRO A 24 7.91 3.74 8.70
N ALA A 25 8.98 3.04 9.08
CA ALA A 25 9.44 1.85 8.37
C ALA A 25 8.47 0.68 8.57
N ILE A 26 8.50 -0.31 7.68
CA ILE A 26 7.63 -1.49 7.78
C ILE A 26 7.84 -2.22 9.11
N GLU A 27 9.08 -2.36 9.58
CA GLU A 27 9.39 -2.99 10.88
C GLU A 27 8.72 -2.29 12.06
N THR A 28 8.57 -0.99 11.98
CA THR A 28 7.94 -0.18 13.03
C THR A 28 6.44 -0.49 13.18
N VAL A 29 5.75 -0.76 12.07
CA VAL A 29 4.30 -1.02 12.07
C VAL A 29 3.94 -2.49 12.24
N ARG A 30 4.93 -3.36 12.25
CA ARG A 30 4.75 -4.82 12.36
C ARG A 30 3.90 -5.22 13.58
N GLY A 31 4.21 -4.69 14.75
CA GLY A 31 3.47 -4.98 15.99
C GLY A 31 1.99 -4.59 15.89
N ARG A 32 1.69 -3.47 15.27
CA ARG A 32 0.30 -3.04 15.04
C ARG A 32 -0.45 -3.99 14.11
N LEU A 33 0.20 -4.46 13.04
CA LEU A 33 -0.38 -5.46 12.15
C LEU A 33 -0.63 -6.79 12.87
N GLU A 34 0.29 -7.23 13.69
CA GLU A 34 0.14 -8.44 14.51
C GLU A 34 -1.07 -8.32 15.44
N ASP A 35 -1.23 -7.18 16.10
CA ASP A 35 -2.37 -6.91 16.98
C ASP A 35 -3.70 -6.93 16.20
N TRP A 36 -3.74 -6.32 15.03
CA TRP A 36 -4.95 -6.33 14.19
C TRP A 36 -5.33 -7.74 13.74
N LEU A 37 -4.34 -8.54 13.33
CA LEU A 37 -4.57 -9.92 12.92
C LEU A 37 -5.07 -10.79 14.09
N ALA A 38 -4.49 -10.62 15.28
CA ALA A 38 -4.92 -11.33 16.47
C ALA A 38 -6.35 -10.95 16.86
N GLN A 39 -6.70 -9.68 16.85
CA GLN A 39 -8.05 -9.19 17.13
C GLN A 39 -9.07 -9.68 16.10
N ALA A 40 -8.73 -9.69 14.83
CA ALA A 40 -9.58 -10.20 13.77
C ALA A 40 -9.83 -11.71 13.90
N ALA A 41 -8.80 -12.47 14.27
CA ALA A 41 -8.92 -13.91 14.51
C ALA A 41 -9.82 -14.21 15.70
N GLU A 42 -9.67 -13.50 16.83
CA GLU A 42 -10.50 -13.64 18.03
C GLU A 42 -11.96 -13.29 17.76
N GLY A 43 -12.21 -12.25 16.97
CA GLY A 43 -13.55 -11.81 16.59
C GLY A 43 -14.22 -12.67 15.52
N GLY A 44 -13.51 -13.62 14.92
CA GLY A 44 -14.02 -14.43 13.81
C GLY A 44 -14.24 -13.64 12.51
N GLU A 45 -13.59 -12.49 12.38
CA GLU A 45 -13.71 -11.59 11.22
C GLU A 45 -12.37 -11.36 10.51
N PRO A 46 -11.72 -12.41 9.97
CA PRO A 46 -10.40 -12.27 9.34
C PRO A 46 -10.41 -11.30 8.14
N ALA A 47 -11.55 -11.16 7.50
CA ALA A 47 -11.71 -10.27 6.35
C ALA A 47 -11.63 -8.77 6.67
N ARG A 48 -11.47 -8.39 7.95
CA ARG A 48 -11.30 -6.98 8.32
C ARG A 48 -9.92 -6.44 8.01
N VAL A 49 -8.89 -7.28 8.08
CA VAL A 49 -7.52 -6.85 7.80
C VAL A 49 -7.19 -7.10 6.34
N HIS A 50 -6.76 -6.06 5.65
CA HIS A 50 -6.31 -6.14 4.27
C HIS A 50 -5.12 -5.21 4.07
N ALA A 51 -4.30 -5.56 3.11
CA ALA A 51 -3.06 -4.85 2.85
C ALA A 51 -2.80 -4.74 1.35
N LEU A 52 -2.02 -3.75 0.99
CA LEU A 52 -1.41 -3.66 -0.33
C LEU A 52 0.05 -3.20 -0.22
N LEU A 53 0.86 -3.68 -1.13
CA LEU A 53 2.21 -3.18 -1.32
C LEU A 53 2.27 -2.48 -2.68
N LEU A 54 2.61 -1.19 -2.65
CA LEU A 54 2.79 -0.37 -3.84
C LEU A 54 4.27 -0.24 -4.14
N GLY A 55 4.66 -0.52 -5.38
CA GLY A 55 6.02 -0.30 -5.85
C GLY A 55 6.03 0.62 -7.06
N LEU A 56 7.05 1.45 -7.18
CA LEU A 56 7.26 2.35 -8.30
C LEU A 56 8.21 1.71 -9.31
N ARG A 57 7.70 1.46 -10.52
CA ARG A 57 8.52 0.89 -11.59
C ARG A 57 9.60 1.88 -12.02
N ARG A 58 10.82 1.37 -12.21
CA ARG A 58 11.95 2.12 -12.73
C ARG A 58 12.24 3.40 -11.95
N PHE A 59 12.00 3.37 -10.64
CA PHE A 59 12.32 4.52 -9.80
C PHE A 59 13.82 4.85 -9.82
N ASP A 60 14.68 3.84 -9.95
CA ASP A 60 16.12 4.04 -10.11
C ASP A 60 16.46 4.88 -11.35
N ALA A 61 15.72 4.69 -12.44
CA ALA A 61 15.89 5.49 -13.67
C ALA A 61 15.52 6.96 -13.42
N VAL A 62 14.57 7.25 -12.56
CA VAL A 62 14.23 8.62 -12.14
C VAL A 62 15.39 9.27 -11.41
N ASN A 63 16.00 8.57 -10.47
CA ASN A 63 17.18 9.04 -9.75
C ASN A 63 18.36 9.32 -10.70
N LEU A 64 18.58 8.45 -11.67
CA LEU A 64 19.63 8.63 -12.66
C LEU A 64 19.37 9.82 -13.60
N ALA A 65 18.13 9.99 -14.06
CA ALA A 65 17.79 11.02 -15.02
C ALA A 65 17.65 12.41 -14.40
N TYR A 66 17.10 12.52 -13.19
CA TYR A 66 16.73 13.76 -12.53
C TYR A 66 17.51 14.08 -11.25
N GLY A 67 18.33 13.13 -10.78
CA GLY A 67 19.11 13.24 -9.53
C GLY A 67 18.35 12.74 -8.31
N ALA A 68 19.09 12.42 -7.26
CA ALA A 68 18.56 11.87 -6.00
C ALA A 68 17.59 12.84 -5.31
N SER A 69 17.85 14.15 -5.36
CA SER A 69 16.97 15.17 -4.77
C SER A 69 15.58 15.19 -5.41
N ALA A 70 15.50 15.05 -6.74
CA ALA A 70 14.24 14.95 -7.45
C ALA A 70 13.50 13.64 -7.12
N GLY A 71 14.23 12.54 -7.00
CA GLY A 71 13.68 11.25 -6.57
C GLY A 71 13.11 11.31 -5.17
N ASP A 72 13.81 11.93 -4.23
CA ASP A 72 13.37 12.13 -2.84
C ASP A 72 12.09 12.97 -2.79
N ALA A 73 12.04 14.06 -3.54
CA ALA A 73 10.85 14.91 -3.64
C ALA A 73 9.65 14.13 -4.22
N ALA A 74 9.88 13.28 -5.22
CA ALA A 74 8.84 12.42 -5.79
C ALA A 74 8.32 11.39 -4.78
N LEU A 75 9.21 10.76 -4.02
CA LEU A 75 8.81 9.82 -2.95
C LEU A 75 7.99 10.50 -1.87
N ALA A 76 8.37 11.70 -1.44
CA ALA A 76 7.62 12.49 -0.48
C ALA A 76 6.22 12.84 -0.99
N GLU A 77 6.10 13.20 -2.28
CA GLU A 77 4.80 13.49 -2.91
C GLU A 77 3.93 12.23 -2.98
N VAL A 78 4.49 11.08 -3.37
CA VAL A 78 3.77 9.80 -3.39
C VAL A 78 3.27 9.44 -1.99
N ALA A 79 4.12 9.54 -0.97
CA ALA A 79 3.74 9.29 0.42
C ALA A 79 2.56 10.17 0.84
N GLY A 80 2.61 11.45 0.53
CA GLY A 80 1.54 12.40 0.81
C GLY A 80 0.22 12.03 0.11
N ARG A 81 0.29 11.63 -1.15
CA ARG A 81 -0.89 11.18 -1.93
C ARG A 81 -1.52 9.93 -1.32
N ILE A 82 -0.71 8.95 -0.95
CA ILE A 82 -1.19 7.71 -0.31
C ILE A 82 -1.90 8.03 1.00
N CYS A 83 -1.29 8.83 1.87
CA CYS A 83 -1.87 9.19 3.16
C CYS A 83 -3.17 9.98 3.02
N ARG A 84 -3.22 10.97 2.16
CA ARG A 84 -4.44 11.76 1.91
C ARG A 84 -5.57 10.91 1.34
N PHE A 85 -5.26 10.01 0.43
CA PHE A 85 -6.24 9.11 -0.15
C PHE A 85 -6.78 8.13 0.88
N ALA A 86 -5.91 7.53 1.70
CA ALA A 86 -6.31 6.65 2.80
C ALA A 86 -7.22 7.37 3.80
N GLU A 87 -6.84 8.57 4.22
CA GLU A 87 -7.63 9.39 5.15
C GLU A 87 -9.01 9.70 4.60
N HIS A 88 -9.12 9.98 3.31
CA HIS A 88 -10.39 10.31 2.66
C HIS A 88 -11.28 9.08 2.45
N GLU A 89 -10.70 7.95 2.03
CA GLU A 89 -11.46 6.78 1.57
C GLU A 89 -11.69 5.70 2.62
N LEU A 90 -10.85 5.62 3.66
CA LEU A 90 -10.95 4.59 4.69
C LEU A 90 -11.64 5.14 5.93
N ASP A 91 -12.62 4.40 6.44
CA ASP A 91 -13.38 4.77 7.63
C ASP A 91 -12.77 4.22 8.91
N GLY A 92 -12.13 3.05 8.83
CA GLY A 92 -11.49 2.40 9.96
C GLY A 92 -10.02 2.76 10.13
N PRO A 93 -9.34 2.16 11.11
CA PRO A 93 -7.91 2.35 11.30
C PRO A 93 -7.10 1.92 10.08
N TRP A 94 -6.09 2.69 9.74
CA TRP A 94 -5.17 2.37 8.66
C TRP A 94 -3.74 2.77 9.03
N LEU A 95 -2.77 2.20 8.31
CA LEU A 95 -1.37 2.57 8.43
C LEU A 95 -0.71 2.60 7.06
N VAL A 96 0.28 3.46 6.93
CA VAL A 96 1.17 3.52 5.76
C VAL A 96 2.60 3.47 6.25
N ALA A 97 3.43 2.64 5.62
CA ALA A 97 4.82 2.48 5.97
C ALA A 97 5.71 2.49 4.74
N ARG A 98 6.94 2.95 4.92
CA ARG A 98 7.96 2.95 3.87
C ARG A 98 8.72 1.63 3.85
N GLY A 99 8.77 0.98 2.68
CA GLY A 99 9.68 -0.12 2.39
C GLY A 99 11.00 0.35 1.79
N GLY A 100 11.83 -0.57 1.33
CA GLY A 100 13.05 -0.23 0.61
C GLY A 100 12.76 0.35 -0.77
N GLY A 101 13.62 1.25 -1.25
CA GLY A 101 13.49 1.86 -2.57
C GLY A 101 12.19 2.64 -2.74
N GLY A 102 11.45 2.35 -3.79
CA GLY A 102 10.16 2.97 -4.09
C GLY A 102 8.95 2.16 -3.63
N ASN A 103 9.04 1.45 -2.50
CA ASN A 103 7.97 0.59 -2.00
C ASN A 103 7.25 1.21 -0.80
N PHE A 104 5.92 1.06 -0.78
CA PHE A 104 5.04 1.54 0.30
C PHE A 104 4.04 0.46 0.69
N LEU A 105 3.86 0.25 1.98
CA LEU A 105 2.85 -0.64 2.53
C LEU A 105 1.66 0.19 3.01
N LEU A 106 0.46 -0.18 2.61
CA LEU A 106 -0.79 0.32 3.18
C LEU A 106 -1.57 -0.85 3.75
N ALA A 107 -2.00 -0.75 4.97
CA ALA A 107 -2.89 -1.73 5.60
C ALA A 107 -4.08 -1.03 6.23
N ALA A 108 -5.22 -1.72 6.23
CA ALA A 108 -6.46 -1.23 6.79
C ALA A 108 -7.14 -2.29 7.65
N ASN A 109 -7.84 -1.84 8.69
CA ASN A 109 -8.59 -2.70 9.59
C ASN A 109 -10.05 -2.24 9.61
N GLU A 110 -10.79 -2.63 8.60
CA GLU A 110 -12.22 -2.36 8.45
C GLU A 110 -12.88 -3.41 7.59
N ALA A 111 -14.19 -3.53 7.70
CA ALA A 111 -14.94 -4.42 6.82
C ALA A 111 -14.86 -3.92 5.37
N CYS A 112 -14.40 -4.78 4.47
CA CYS A 112 -14.19 -4.42 3.08
C CYS A 112 -14.36 -5.65 2.18
N SER A 113 -15.09 -5.49 1.09
CA SER A 113 -15.19 -6.53 0.08
C SER A 113 -13.94 -6.57 -0.81
N ARG A 114 -13.74 -7.69 -1.49
CA ARG A 114 -12.63 -7.85 -2.45
C ARG A 114 -12.72 -6.81 -3.58
N GLU A 115 -13.92 -6.60 -4.10
CA GLU A 115 -14.19 -5.64 -5.17
C GLU A 115 -13.90 -4.20 -4.72
N ARG A 116 -14.28 -3.85 -3.51
CA ARG A 116 -14.01 -2.52 -2.95
C ARG A 116 -12.51 -2.29 -2.75
N TRP A 117 -11.78 -3.30 -2.26
CA TRP A 117 -10.34 -3.19 -2.08
C TRP A 117 -9.59 -3.06 -3.41
N GLN A 118 -10.03 -3.80 -4.43
CA GLN A 118 -9.50 -3.64 -5.78
C GLN A 118 -9.77 -2.26 -6.36
N LEU A 119 -11.00 -1.75 -6.22
CA LEU A 119 -11.36 -0.40 -6.68
C LEU A 119 -10.52 0.67 -5.97
N PHE A 120 -10.34 0.53 -4.67
CA PHE A 120 -9.44 1.40 -3.88
C PHE A 120 -8.03 1.41 -4.46
N ALA A 121 -7.48 0.24 -4.75
CA ALA A 121 -6.15 0.10 -5.32
C ALA A 121 -6.04 0.71 -6.73
N GLU A 122 -7.03 0.53 -7.58
CA GLU A 122 -7.08 1.12 -8.91
C GLU A 122 -7.11 2.65 -8.86
N GLN A 123 -7.92 3.22 -7.99
CA GLN A 123 -8.00 4.66 -7.80
C GLN A 123 -6.70 5.22 -7.20
N LEU A 124 -6.10 4.51 -6.26
CA LEU A 124 -4.79 4.90 -5.71
C LEU A 124 -3.70 4.87 -6.79
N ALA A 125 -3.69 3.85 -7.64
CA ALA A 125 -2.75 3.76 -8.74
C ALA A 125 -2.89 4.94 -9.72
N ASP A 126 -4.12 5.31 -10.06
CA ASP A 126 -4.40 6.47 -10.92
C ASP A 126 -3.88 7.78 -10.29
N LEU A 127 -4.10 7.94 -8.99
CA LEU A 127 -3.65 9.11 -8.24
C LEU A 127 -2.12 9.21 -8.20
N VAL A 128 -1.44 8.11 -7.92
CA VAL A 128 0.03 8.05 -7.86
C VAL A 128 0.66 8.27 -9.25
N ALA A 129 -0.03 7.83 -10.30
CA ALA A 129 0.44 8.01 -11.69
C ALA A 129 0.27 9.43 -12.23
N GLN A 130 -0.43 10.31 -11.53
CA GLN A 130 -0.57 11.70 -11.94
C GLN A 130 0.77 12.43 -11.93
N ALA A 131 0.92 13.40 -12.83
CA ALA A 131 2.15 14.18 -12.96
C ALA A 131 2.56 14.85 -11.65
N ILE A 132 3.85 14.79 -11.35
CA ILE A 132 4.48 15.44 -10.21
C ILE A 132 5.29 16.61 -10.76
N PRO A 133 5.05 17.87 -10.31
CA PRO A 133 5.88 18.99 -10.69
C PRO A 133 7.34 18.78 -10.30
N ALA A 134 8.26 19.00 -11.21
CA ALA A 134 9.69 18.91 -11.00
C ALA A 134 10.39 20.12 -11.63
N ALA A 135 11.64 20.39 -11.20
CA ALA A 135 12.40 21.55 -11.68
C ALA A 135 12.59 21.58 -13.20
N ALA A 136 12.62 20.41 -13.85
CA ALA A 136 12.81 20.28 -15.30
C ALA A 136 11.50 19.94 -16.06
N GLY A 137 10.34 20.19 -15.48
CA GLY A 137 9.04 19.87 -16.08
C GLY A 137 8.17 19.02 -15.17
N SER A 138 7.50 18.01 -15.72
CA SER A 138 6.68 17.10 -14.92
C SER A 138 7.23 15.67 -14.96
N LEU A 139 7.18 15.00 -13.83
CA LEU A 139 7.57 13.61 -13.67
C LEU A 139 6.32 12.74 -13.54
N ARG A 140 6.29 11.60 -14.24
CA ARG A 140 5.24 10.59 -14.10
C ARG A 140 5.84 9.28 -13.61
N LEU A 141 5.24 8.71 -12.58
CA LEU A 141 5.64 7.43 -12.03
C LEU A 141 4.65 6.35 -12.45
N SER A 142 5.13 5.11 -12.48
CA SER A 142 4.31 3.95 -12.84
C SER A 142 4.16 3.03 -11.63
N PRO A 143 3.04 3.13 -10.88
CA PRO A 143 2.83 2.29 -9.73
C PRO A 143 2.41 0.86 -10.12
N ARG A 144 2.83 -0.11 -9.30
CA ARG A 144 2.32 -1.48 -9.29
C ARG A 144 1.88 -1.82 -7.89
N LEU A 145 0.78 -2.55 -7.75
CA LEU A 145 0.21 -2.89 -6.46
C LEU A 145 -0.05 -4.38 -6.36
N ALA A 146 0.43 -4.98 -5.27
CA ALA A 146 0.06 -6.32 -4.85
C ALA A 146 -0.99 -6.21 -3.75
N LEU A 147 -2.09 -6.94 -3.86
CA LEU A 147 -3.22 -6.87 -2.95
C LEU A 147 -3.40 -8.15 -2.18
N LEU A 148 -3.84 -8.01 -0.93
CA LEU A 148 -4.17 -9.12 -0.07
C LEU A 148 -5.30 -8.74 0.88
N ARG A 149 -6.24 -9.67 1.11
CA ARG A 149 -7.42 -9.47 1.94
C ARG A 149 -7.70 -10.71 2.78
N GLY A 150 -8.10 -10.50 4.03
CA GLY A 150 -8.64 -11.58 4.86
C GLY A 150 -7.61 -12.57 5.40
N LEU A 151 -6.69 -12.11 6.19
CA LEU A 151 -5.51 -12.84 6.66
C LEU A 151 -5.73 -13.49 8.02
N ALA A 152 -6.54 -14.54 8.08
CA ALA A 152 -6.86 -15.17 9.36
C ALA A 152 -5.71 -15.93 10.02
N ASP A 153 -4.90 -16.61 9.23
CA ASP A 153 -3.99 -17.64 9.75
C ASP A 153 -2.51 -17.40 9.42
N GLU A 154 -2.19 -16.27 8.80
CA GLU A 154 -0.82 -15.97 8.43
C GLU A 154 -0.17 -14.95 9.37
N GLY A 155 1.09 -15.18 9.72
CA GLY A 155 1.91 -14.20 10.40
C GLY A 155 2.29 -13.02 9.48
N VAL A 156 2.62 -11.88 10.07
CA VAL A 156 2.99 -10.66 9.33
C VAL A 156 4.16 -10.90 8.38
N GLU A 157 5.15 -11.70 8.77
CA GLU A 157 6.29 -12.05 7.90
C GLU A 157 5.86 -12.71 6.61
N SER A 158 4.99 -13.71 6.69
CA SER A 158 4.46 -14.42 5.53
C SER A 158 3.69 -13.47 4.61
N ILE A 159 2.90 -12.58 5.18
CA ILE A 159 2.13 -11.57 4.44
C ILE A 159 3.05 -10.64 3.65
N LEU A 160 4.06 -10.09 4.30
CA LEU A 160 5.00 -9.18 3.68
C LEU A 160 5.80 -9.87 2.58
N ASP A 161 6.23 -11.12 2.82
CA ASP A 161 6.95 -11.92 1.83
C ASP A 161 6.08 -12.21 0.60
N ARG A 162 4.81 -12.57 0.80
CA ARG A 162 3.87 -12.84 -0.29
C ARG A 162 3.55 -11.58 -1.10
N LEU A 163 3.34 -10.44 -0.44
CA LEU A 163 3.14 -9.17 -1.11
C LEU A 163 4.37 -8.77 -1.94
N SER A 164 5.56 -8.90 -1.37
CA SER A 164 6.82 -8.58 -2.05
C SER A 164 7.06 -9.50 -3.25
N HIS A 165 6.80 -10.80 -3.08
CA HIS A 165 6.92 -11.77 -4.16
C HIS A 165 5.95 -11.48 -5.31
N THR A 166 4.71 -11.18 -4.99
CA THR A 166 3.68 -10.82 -5.99
C THR A 166 4.05 -9.54 -6.73
N LEU A 167 4.55 -8.54 -6.01
CA LEU A 167 4.98 -7.28 -6.61
C LEU A 167 6.13 -7.48 -7.61
N GLY A 168 7.06 -8.39 -7.34
CA GLY A 168 8.17 -8.75 -8.22
C GLY A 168 7.82 -9.76 -9.30
N SER A 169 6.62 -10.33 -9.31
CA SER A 169 6.26 -11.43 -10.19
C SER A 169 5.93 -10.98 -11.62
N ARG A 170 6.00 -11.94 -12.55
CA ARG A 170 5.63 -11.74 -13.96
C ARG A 170 4.15 -11.38 -14.15
N ARG A 171 3.28 -11.69 -13.18
CA ARG A 171 1.85 -11.34 -13.24
C ARG A 171 1.61 -9.85 -13.40
N LEU A 172 2.52 -9.01 -12.93
CA LEU A 172 2.47 -7.57 -13.05
C LEU A 172 3.18 -7.02 -14.29
N GLN A 173 3.71 -7.86 -15.17
CA GLN A 173 4.39 -7.37 -16.38
C GLN A 173 3.43 -6.75 -17.40
N GLY A 174 2.15 -7.15 -17.38
CA GLY A 174 1.11 -6.62 -18.26
C GLY A 174 0.03 -5.79 -17.56
N GLY A 175 0.15 -5.54 -16.27
CA GLY A 175 -0.86 -4.83 -15.48
C GLY A 175 -0.28 -4.09 -14.29
N ARG A 176 -1.13 -3.31 -13.60
CA ARG A 176 -0.75 -2.53 -12.42
C ARG A 176 -1.07 -3.22 -11.11
N ILE A 177 -2.02 -4.13 -11.10
CA ILE A 177 -2.60 -4.73 -9.90
C ILE A 177 -2.59 -6.25 -10.00
N ALA A 178 -2.14 -6.92 -8.96
CA ALA A 178 -2.22 -8.36 -8.81
C ALA A 178 -2.60 -8.74 -7.38
N TRP A 179 -3.42 -9.77 -7.24
CA TRP A 179 -3.75 -10.38 -5.96
C TRP A 179 -2.72 -11.44 -5.60
N VAL A 180 -2.40 -11.52 -4.32
CA VAL A 180 -1.38 -12.47 -3.80
C VAL A 180 -1.79 -13.91 -4.04
N ASP A 181 -3.07 -14.24 -3.85
CA ASP A 181 -3.61 -15.59 -4.04
C ASP A 181 -3.82 -15.99 -5.51
N GLY A 182 -3.57 -15.10 -6.43
CA GLY A 182 -3.62 -15.39 -7.86
C GLY A 182 -5.01 -15.52 -8.46
N GLU A 183 -6.05 -15.44 -7.66
CA GLU A 183 -7.44 -15.55 -8.10
C GLU A 183 -8.10 -14.18 -8.31
N ALA A 184 -7.38 -13.27 -8.86
CA ALA A 184 -7.94 -11.99 -9.26
C ALA A 184 -8.57 -12.08 -10.65
N VAL A 185 -9.54 -12.96 -10.82
CA VAL A 185 -10.43 -12.84 -11.96
C VAL A 185 -11.49 -11.81 -11.58
N PRO A 186 -11.59 -10.68 -12.29
CA PRO A 186 -12.68 -9.75 -12.06
C PRO A 186 -13.99 -10.52 -12.18
N PRO A 187 -14.97 -10.29 -11.31
CA PRO A 187 -16.24 -11.04 -11.33
C PRO A 187 -16.94 -11.08 -12.69
N GLY A 188 -16.69 -10.10 -13.56
CA GLY A 188 -17.24 -10.05 -14.90
C GLY A 188 -16.56 -10.94 -15.95
N ARG A 189 -15.38 -11.51 -15.66
CA ARG A 189 -14.67 -12.38 -16.62
C ARG A 189 -14.98 -13.86 -16.48
N THR A 190 -15.39 -14.28 -15.29
CA THR A 190 -15.81 -15.68 -15.06
C THR A 190 -17.09 -16.01 -15.77
N ALA A 191 -18.00 -15.06 -15.91
CA ALA A 191 -19.25 -15.24 -16.63
C ALA A 191 -19.06 -15.30 -18.16
N ALA A 192 -17.98 -14.75 -18.69
CA ALA A 192 -17.71 -14.73 -20.13
C ALA A 192 -16.90 -15.95 -20.61
N GLN A 193 -16.40 -16.78 -19.69
CA GLN A 193 -15.64 -17.99 -20.02
C GLN A 193 -16.43 -19.27 -19.78
N LEU A 194 -17.69 -19.18 -19.37
CA LEU A 194 -18.64 -20.25 -19.26
C LEU A 194 -19.60 -20.24 -20.47
#